data_9641b64d109e005c8ef8b365b5da5328
#
_entry.id   9641b64d109e005c8ef8b365b5da5328
#
_cell.length_a   1.000
_cell.length_b   1.000
_cell.length_c   1.000
_cell.angle_alpha   90.00
_cell.angle_beta   90.00
_cell.angle_gamma   90.00
#
_symmetry.space_group_name_H-M   'P 1'
#
loop_
_entity.id
_entity.type
_entity.pdbx_description
1 polymer ?
#
loop_
_entity_poly.entity_id
_entity_poly.type
_entity_poly.pdbx_seq_one_letter_code
_entity_poly.pdbx_strand_id
1 'polypeptide(L)'
;MPSVTTAQQKPAILGGLPAIDLDQTEANRWPIITDDDEAAVLAVLRCGQLSIHEEVAALEADYRQWLAVTHALAHCNGTSAILAALHAFGLEPGDEVIVPSATYWASVTPVLHCGGIPVFAETEEQCLGLDPGDVENKITDRTRAIIVVHLFGMPSRMDELLAIARRHNLRVLEDASHAHGASYHGRPIGTLGDAAVFSMQTNKLCPAGEGGMLVTGDAELWERALRLGHYERLLDLPSPNRRFAATGFGLKLRMSPLNAAVARVQLRHLAQRNRQRNENIIYLSQKLESLGLQTFRAQPDVQRVYFEFHVRYDERATGLPIADMVSALRAEGAHVQRPRYPLLHQQPLFTEGHWAKIARLGPSPQRPLPMYDPQALPRTEAGNGSLLKLPCFPRADHALLDQYALAFEKTLGHADELPRAAT
;
A
#
# COMPACT_ATOMS: atom_id res chain seq x y z
N MET A 1 35.21 -18.05 -26.82
CA MET A 1 35.11 -16.67 -27.33
C MET A 1 35.25 -15.75 -26.14
N PRO A 2 36.10 -14.69 -26.16
CA PRO A 2 36.19 -13.77 -25.04
C PRO A 2 34.81 -13.11 -24.87
N SER A 3 34.28 -13.12 -23.66
CA SER A 3 33.05 -12.38 -23.29
C SER A 3 33.33 -10.91 -23.56
N VAL A 4 32.64 -10.34 -24.53
CA VAL A 4 32.57 -8.89 -24.68
C VAL A 4 31.96 -8.39 -23.39
N THR A 5 32.70 -7.60 -22.63
CA THR A 5 32.21 -7.00 -21.37
C THR A 5 31.00 -6.13 -21.75
N THR A 6 29.87 -6.39 -21.14
CA THR A 6 28.58 -5.70 -21.39
C THR A 6 28.68 -4.17 -21.25
N ALA A 7 29.60 -3.67 -20.43
CA ALA A 7 29.94 -2.23 -20.31
C ALA A 7 30.37 -1.56 -21.61
N GLN A 8 30.78 -2.33 -22.64
CA GLN A 8 31.17 -1.79 -23.94
C GLN A 8 30.01 -1.64 -24.93
N GLN A 9 28.79 -2.08 -24.57
CA GLN A 9 27.64 -1.92 -25.46
C GLN A 9 27.05 -0.51 -25.34
N LYS A 10 27.01 0.20 -26.46
CA LYS A 10 26.48 1.56 -26.55
C LYS A 10 25.00 1.63 -26.15
N PRO A 11 24.59 2.55 -25.23
CA PRO A 11 23.18 2.73 -24.87
C PRO A 11 22.28 3.07 -26.07
N ALA A 12 21.04 2.62 -26.03
CA ALA A 12 20.05 2.85 -27.08
C ALA A 12 19.76 4.34 -27.30
N ILE A 13 19.74 5.14 -26.26
CA ILE A 13 19.55 6.59 -26.34
C ILE A 13 20.72 7.31 -27.07
N LEU A 14 21.90 6.67 -27.16
CA LEU A 14 23.06 7.12 -27.91
C LEU A 14 23.16 6.48 -29.31
N GLY A 15 22.13 5.72 -29.74
CA GLY A 15 22.06 5.06 -31.03
C GLY A 15 22.56 3.60 -31.04
N GLY A 16 22.69 2.97 -29.87
CA GLY A 16 22.85 1.51 -29.73
C GLY A 16 21.53 0.76 -29.90
N LEU A 17 21.58 -0.56 -29.73
CA LEU A 17 20.36 -1.41 -29.70
C LEU A 17 19.80 -1.42 -28.26
N PRO A 18 18.47 -1.45 -28.08
CA PRO A 18 17.86 -1.66 -26.76
C PRO A 18 18.35 -2.96 -26.11
N ALA A 19 18.51 -2.95 -24.81
CA ALA A 19 18.88 -4.14 -24.02
C ALA A 19 17.70 -5.11 -23.88
N ILE A 20 16.47 -4.57 -23.89
CA ILE A 20 15.24 -5.36 -23.72
C ILE A 20 14.55 -5.44 -25.09
N ASP A 21 14.58 -6.63 -25.66
CA ASP A 21 13.94 -6.99 -26.93
C ASP A 21 12.84 -8.06 -26.77
N LEU A 22 12.72 -8.67 -25.59
CA LEU A 22 11.67 -9.63 -25.29
C LEU A 22 10.32 -8.96 -25.05
N ASP A 23 9.24 -9.64 -25.46
CA ASP A 23 7.88 -9.21 -25.16
C ASP A 23 7.61 -9.29 -23.64
N GLN A 24 7.23 -8.18 -23.06
CA GLN A 24 7.00 -8.02 -21.62
C GLN A 24 5.52 -8.19 -21.23
N THR A 25 4.62 -8.36 -22.20
CA THR A 25 3.17 -8.32 -22.00
C THR A 25 2.70 -9.38 -21.00
N GLU A 26 3.03 -10.65 -21.24
CA GLU A 26 2.65 -11.75 -20.36
C GLU A 26 3.44 -11.75 -19.04
N ALA A 27 4.70 -11.35 -19.07
CA ALA A 27 5.55 -11.26 -17.88
C ALA A 27 5.01 -10.30 -16.83
N ASN A 28 4.33 -9.23 -17.28
CA ASN A 28 3.78 -8.16 -16.44
C ASN A 28 2.25 -8.19 -16.34
N ARG A 29 1.58 -9.20 -16.94
CA ARG A 29 0.11 -9.29 -16.92
C ARG A 29 -0.40 -9.38 -15.48
N TRP A 30 -1.26 -8.44 -15.10
CA TRP A 30 -1.94 -8.40 -13.81
C TRP A 30 -3.29 -7.67 -13.94
N PRO A 31 -4.38 -8.15 -13.31
CA PRO A 31 -4.50 -9.40 -12.54
C PRO A 31 -4.43 -10.66 -13.42
N ILE A 32 -4.12 -11.80 -12.80
CA ILE A 32 -4.20 -13.12 -13.44
C ILE A 32 -5.59 -13.69 -13.18
N ILE A 33 -6.45 -13.63 -14.19
CA ILE A 33 -7.80 -14.22 -14.16
C ILE A 33 -7.73 -15.64 -14.73
N THR A 34 -8.45 -16.56 -14.11
CA THR A 34 -8.51 -17.99 -14.43
C THR A 34 -9.95 -18.44 -14.66
N ASP A 35 -10.12 -19.63 -15.21
CA ASP A 35 -11.44 -20.25 -15.37
C ASP A 35 -12.20 -20.39 -14.03
N ASP A 36 -11.47 -20.55 -12.92
CA ASP A 36 -12.07 -20.58 -11.57
C ASP A 36 -12.70 -19.23 -11.20
N ASP A 37 -12.07 -18.10 -11.57
CA ASP A 37 -12.62 -16.76 -11.34
C ASP A 37 -13.90 -16.57 -12.15
N GLU A 38 -13.90 -16.98 -13.41
CA GLU A 38 -15.08 -16.91 -14.29
C GLU A 38 -16.22 -17.78 -13.73
N ALA A 39 -15.92 -19.02 -13.37
CA ALA A 39 -16.91 -19.96 -12.82
C ALA A 39 -17.53 -19.42 -11.53
N ALA A 40 -16.73 -18.86 -10.61
CA ALA A 40 -17.20 -18.28 -9.37
C ALA A 40 -18.14 -17.10 -9.59
N VAL A 41 -17.79 -16.18 -10.49
CA VAL A 41 -18.64 -15.03 -10.85
C VAL A 41 -19.94 -15.47 -11.51
N LEU A 42 -19.87 -16.43 -12.45
CA LEU A 42 -21.05 -16.97 -13.12
C LEU A 42 -22.01 -17.66 -12.16
N ALA A 43 -21.50 -18.35 -11.13
CA ALA A 43 -22.32 -18.96 -10.10
C ALA A 43 -23.16 -17.92 -9.35
N VAL A 44 -22.55 -16.82 -8.94
CA VAL A 44 -23.25 -15.68 -8.28
C VAL A 44 -24.27 -15.02 -9.22
N LEU A 45 -23.91 -14.81 -10.49
CA LEU A 45 -24.84 -14.22 -11.47
C LEU A 45 -26.08 -15.11 -11.69
N ARG A 46 -25.87 -16.43 -11.80
CA ARG A 46 -26.95 -17.39 -12.05
C ARG A 46 -27.89 -17.56 -10.87
N CYS A 47 -27.43 -17.39 -9.64
CA CYS A 47 -28.32 -17.46 -8.46
C CYS A 47 -29.22 -16.20 -8.33
N GLY A 48 -28.88 -15.09 -9.00
CA GLY A 48 -29.64 -13.84 -8.98
C GLY A 48 -29.55 -13.02 -7.69
N GLN A 49 -28.84 -13.48 -6.67
CA GLN A 49 -28.66 -12.76 -5.39
C GLN A 49 -27.41 -11.87 -5.44
N LEU A 50 -27.56 -10.70 -6.04
CA LEU A 50 -26.45 -9.77 -6.29
C LEU A 50 -26.17 -8.78 -5.13
N SER A 51 -26.86 -8.95 -4.00
CA SER A 51 -26.67 -8.15 -2.78
C SER A 51 -26.97 -9.01 -1.56
N ILE A 52 -26.18 -8.94 -0.50
CA ILE A 52 -26.31 -9.78 0.71
C ILE A 52 -26.31 -11.26 0.31
N HIS A 53 -25.14 -11.80 0.07
CA HIS A 53 -24.96 -13.17 -0.42
C HIS A 53 -23.96 -13.91 0.46
N GLU A 54 -24.08 -15.23 0.52
CA GLU A 54 -23.18 -16.10 1.28
C GLU A 54 -21.71 -15.98 0.85
N GLU A 55 -21.41 -15.63 -0.40
CA GLU A 55 -20.03 -15.40 -0.87
C GLU A 55 -19.29 -14.31 -0.08
N VAL A 56 -20.00 -13.26 0.36
CA VAL A 56 -19.39 -12.21 1.18
C VAL A 56 -19.06 -12.76 2.57
N ALA A 57 -19.97 -13.51 3.18
CA ALA A 57 -19.74 -14.15 4.47
C ALA A 57 -18.64 -15.23 4.40
N ALA A 58 -18.57 -15.94 3.28
CA ALA A 58 -17.54 -16.94 3.03
C ALA A 58 -16.15 -16.28 2.84
N LEU A 59 -16.06 -15.14 2.14
CA LEU A 59 -14.80 -14.37 2.04
C LEU A 59 -14.33 -13.89 3.42
N GLU A 60 -15.24 -13.39 4.26
CA GLU A 60 -14.92 -13.00 5.64
C GLU A 60 -14.42 -14.19 6.46
N ALA A 61 -15.01 -15.37 6.26
CA ALA A 61 -14.56 -16.60 6.90
C ALA A 61 -13.17 -17.03 6.43
N ASP A 62 -12.92 -16.93 5.11
CA ASP A 62 -11.61 -17.21 4.52
C ASP A 62 -10.52 -16.29 5.10
N TYR A 63 -10.80 -14.98 5.28
CA TYR A 63 -9.86 -14.03 5.91
C TYR A 63 -9.63 -14.32 7.40
N ARG A 64 -10.69 -14.66 8.15
CA ARG A 64 -10.53 -15.06 9.56
C ARG A 64 -9.64 -16.29 9.71
N GLN A 65 -9.85 -17.29 8.86
CA GLN A 65 -9.03 -18.49 8.86
C GLN A 65 -7.59 -18.19 8.43
N TRP A 66 -7.40 -17.43 7.36
CA TRP A 66 -6.08 -17.10 6.81
C TRP A 66 -5.20 -16.30 7.78
N LEU A 67 -5.78 -15.32 8.48
CA LEU A 67 -5.06 -14.46 9.43
C LEU A 67 -5.16 -14.95 10.88
N ALA A 68 -5.95 -15.98 11.18
CA ALA A 68 -6.27 -16.42 12.54
C ALA A 68 -6.81 -15.29 13.44
N VAL A 69 -7.70 -14.43 12.88
CA VAL A 69 -8.38 -13.34 13.59
C VAL A 69 -9.84 -13.66 13.88
N THR A 70 -10.40 -13.05 14.91
CA THR A 70 -11.77 -13.33 15.35
C THR A 70 -12.82 -12.73 14.42
N HIS A 71 -12.59 -11.51 13.93
CA HIS A 71 -13.56 -10.76 13.16
C HIS A 71 -12.98 -10.27 11.83
N ALA A 72 -13.79 -10.39 10.78
CA ALA A 72 -13.55 -9.82 9.47
C ALA A 72 -14.84 -9.18 8.97
N LEU A 73 -14.76 -8.07 8.25
CA LEU A 73 -15.90 -7.34 7.70
C LEU A 73 -15.56 -6.83 6.31
N ALA A 74 -16.26 -7.34 5.30
CA ALA A 74 -16.03 -6.99 3.91
C ALA A 74 -16.70 -5.66 3.53
N HIS A 75 -15.94 -4.76 2.92
CA HIS A 75 -16.35 -3.43 2.50
C HIS A 75 -16.27 -3.27 0.98
N CYS A 76 -16.98 -2.29 0.42
CA CYS A 76 -16.96 -2.01 -1.01
C CYS A 76 -15.59 -1.58 -1.54
N ASN A 77 -14.70 -1.08 -0.70
CA ASN A 77 -13.29 -0.79 -1.01
C ASN A 77 -12.46 -0.59 0.28
N GLY A 78 -11.14 -0.49 0.14
CA GLY A 78 -10.23 -0.27 1.27
C GLY A 78 -10.46 1.07 1.98
N THR A 79 -10.79 2.13 1.25
CA THR A 79 -11.09 3.47 1.82
C THR A 79 -12.25 3.41 2.80
N SER A 80 -13.33 2.70 2.42
CA SER A 80 -14.50 2.48 3.27
C SER A 80 -14.16 1.65 4.52
N ALA A 81 -13.27 0.67 4.39
CA ALA A 81 -12.80 -0.13 5.50
C ALA A 81 -11.97 0.70 6.50
N ILE A 82 -11.08 1.60 6.00
CA ILE A 82 -10.34 2.55 6.85
C ILE A 82 -11.30 3.50 7.56
N LEU A 83 -12.29 4.06 6.83
CA LEU A 83 -13.30 4.91 7.44
C LEU A 83 -14.07 4.21 8.56
N ALA A 84 -14.45 2.94 8.33
CA ALA A 84 -15.16 2.14 9.33
C ALA A 84 -14.29 1.84 10.56
N ALA A 85 -12.99 1.56 10.36
CA ALA A 85 -12.03 1.34 11.45
C ALA A 85 -11.84 2.61 12.31
N LEU A 86 -11.63 3.76 11.68
CA LEU A 86 -11.46 5.04 12.39
C LEU A 86 -12.74 5.45 13.13
N HIS A 87 -13.92 5.24 12.53
CA HIS A 87 -15.19 5.42 13.20
C HIS A 87 -15.31 4.49 14.43
N ALA A 88 -14.90 3.22 14.29
CA ALA A 88 -14.92 2.25 15.37
C ALA A 88 -13.95 2.61 16.50
N PHE A 89 -12.82 3.26 16.22
CA PHE A 89 -11.91 3.82 17.23
C PHE A 89 -12.54 4.94 18.04
N GLY A 90 -13.62 5.54 17.54
CA GLY A 90 -14.36 6.58 18.26
C GLY A 90 -13.71 7.95 18.18
N LEU A 91 -13.07 8.28 17.05
CA LEU A 91 -12.49 9.61 16.83
C LEU A 91 -13.55 10.70 16.97
N GLU A 92 -13.19 11.76 17.67
CA GLU A 92 -14.00 12.96 17.85
C GLU A 92 -13.45 14.14 17.02
N PRO A 93 -14.28 15.15 16.72
CA PRO A 93 -13.83 16.32 15.96
C PRO A 93 -12.64 17.02 16.62
N GLY A 94 -11.51 17.09 15.88
CA GLY A 94 -10.26 17.69 16.31
C GLY A 94 -9.28 16.73 16.98
N ASP A 95 -9.60 15.44 17.08
CA ASP A 95 -8.61 14.41 17.43
C ASP A 95 -7.55 14.30 16.34
N GLU A 96 -6.33 14.05 16.76
CA GLU A 96 -5.19 13.92 15.86
C GLU A 96 -4.89 12.44 15.56
N VAL A 97 -4.58 12.16 14.30
CA VAL A 97 -4.15 10.84 13.83
C VAL A 97 -2.82 10.99 13.12
N ILE A 98 -1.78 10.30 13.60
CA ILE A 98 -0.47 10.30 12.95
C ILE A 98 -0.51 9.39 11.73
N VAL A 99 -0.03 9.90 10.60
CA VAL A 99 -0.13 9.26 9.28
C VAL A 99 1.13 9.46 8.45
N PRO A 100 1.49 8.55 7.52
CA PRO A 100 2.56 8.79 6.56
C PRO A 100 2.09 9.74 5.45
N SER A 101 3.04 10.49 4.87
CA SER A 101 2.79 11.30 3.69
C SER A 101 3.02 10.54 2.38
N ALA A 102 4.01 9.66 2.35
CA ALA A 102 4.32 8.81 1.19
C ALA A 102 3.37 7.60 1.14
N THR A 103 2.11 7.83 0.78
CA THR A 103 1.08 6.78 0.65
C THR A 103 -0.02 7.19 -0.31
N TYR A 104 -0.93 6.25 -0.60
CA TYR A 104 -2.17 6.57 -1.29
C TYR A 104 -3.08 7.40 -0.38
N TRP A 105 -3.74 8.42 -0.93
CA TRP A 105 -4.57 9.35 -0.16
C TRP A 105 -5.64 8.68 0.72
N ALA A 106 -6.11 7.48 0.33
CA ALA A 106 -7.13 6.75 1.08
C ALA A 106 -6.67 6.29 2.47
N SER A 107 -5.37 6.20 2.74
CA SER A 107 -4.87 5.94 4.09
C SER A 107 -5.08 7.15 5.03
N VAL A 108 -5.29 8.36 4.48
CA VAL A 108 -5.28 9.62 5.24
C VAL A 108 -6.64 10.33 5.22
N THR A 109 -7.26 10.48 4.05
CA THR A 109 -8.48 11.30 3.92
C THR A 109 -9.68 10.81 4.74
N PRO A 110 -9.86 9.49 5.05
CA PRO A 110 -10.92 9.06 5.96
C PRO A 110 -10.82 9.66 7.36
N VAL A 111 -9.62 10.06 7.83
CA VAL A 111 -9.44 10.82 9.09
C VAL A 111 -10.27 12.09 9.06
N LEU A 112 -10.25 12.83 7.93
CA LEU A 112 -11.01 14.07 7.76
C LEU A 112 -12.52 13.81 7.82
N HIS A 113 -12.99 12.71 7.24
CA HIS A 113 -14.41 12.34 7.28
C HIS A 113 -14.90 11.92 8.67
N CYS A 114 -13.99 11.56 9.57
CA CYS A 114 -14.28 11.37 11.01
C CYS A 114 -14.16 12.67 11.82
N GLY A 115 -13.86 13.81 11.18
CA GLY A 115 -13.61 15.08 11.87
C GLY A 115 -12.20 15.19 12.47
N GLY A 116 -11.32 14.22 12.21
CA GLY A 116 -9.96 14.21 12.73
C GLY A 116 -8.99 15.09 11.94
N ILE A 117 -7.82 15.29 12.50
CA ILE A 117 -6.71 16.08 11.95
C ILE A 117 -5.55 15.11 11.64
N PRO A 118 -5.18 14.89 10.37
CA PRO A 118 -3.97 14.14 10.03
C PRO A 118 -2.72 14.87 10.50
N VAL A 119 -1.83 14.17 11.18
CA VAL A 119 -0.50 14.67 11.55
C VAL A 119 0.53 13.86 10.76
N PHE A 120 1.13 14.47 9.76
CA PHE A 120 2.10 13.80 8.92
C PHE A 120 3.43 13.59 9.65
N ALA A 121 3.94 12.37 9.59
CA ALA A 121 5.25 12.02 10.13
C ALA A 121 6.21 11.55 9.02
N GLU A 122 7.50 11.68 9.33
CA GLU A 122 8.60 11.29 8.43
C GLU A 122 8.59 9.80 8.11
N THR A 123 9.17 9.47 6.98
CA THR A 123 9.37 8.11 6.50
C THR A 123 10.70 7.54 7.01
N GLU A 124 10.68 6.31 7.47
CA GLU A 124 11.87 5.53 7.78
C GLU A 124 12.52 5.03 6.48
N GLU A 125 13.85 5.11 6.40
CA GLU A 125 14.58 4.95 5.13
C GLU A 125 14.63 3.51 4.60
N GLN A 126 14.59 2.50 5.48
CA GLN A 126 14.77 1.09 5.07
C GLN A 126 13.47 0.42 4.68
N CYS A 127 12.38 0.66 5.43
CA CYS A 127 11.09 0.04 5.16
C CYS A 127 10.09 0.97 4.48
N LEU A 128 10.41 2.25 4.33
CA LEU A 128 9.54 3.28 3.76
C LEU A 128 8.21 3.49 4.53
N GLY A 129 8.11 2.93 5.73
CA GLY A 129 7.01 3.15 6.66
C GLY A 129 7.23 4.41 7.52
N LEU A 130 6.40 4.60 8.54
CA LEU A 130 6.58 5.69 9.51
C LEU A 130 7.89 5.53 10.29
N ASP A 131 8.60 6.65 10.49
CA ASP A 131 9.74 6.75 11.41
C ASP A 131 9.25 6.78 12.87
N PRO A 132 9.56 5.76 13.70
CA PRO A 132 9.09 5.72 15.08
C PRO A 132 9.54 6.92 15.92
N GLY A 133 10.74 7.44 15.70
CA GLY A 133 11.26 8.60 16.44
C GLY A 133 10.48 9.88 16.12
N ASP A 134 10.15 10.09 14.85
CA ASP A 134 9.34 11.24 14.45
C ASP A 134 7.87 11.08 14.89
N VAL A 135 7.33 9.84 14.85
CA VAL A 135 6.00 9.56 15.39
C VAL A 135 5.91 9.98 16.87
N GLU A 136 6.88 9.57 17.70
CA GLU A 136 6.87 9.90 19.12
C GLU A 136 6.97 11.40 19.36
N ASN A 137 7.79 12.12 18.58
CA ASN A 137 7.94 13.58 18.68
C ASN A 137 6.67 14.37 18.29
N LYS A 138 5.75 13.76 17.52
CA LYS A 138 4.52 14.40 17.03
C LYS A 138 3.29 14.09 17.86
N ILE A 139 3.44 13.28 18.91
CA ILE A 139 2.33 12.98 19.83
C ILE A 139 1.99 14.22 20.68
N THR A 140 0.71 14.53 20.74
CA THR A 140 0.12 15.54 21.60
C THR A 140 -0.97 14.95 22.49
N ASP A 141 -1.56 15.74 23.37
CA ASP A 141 -2.73 15.37 24.17
C ASP A 141 -4.00 15.07 23.34
N ARG A 142 -4.01 15.48 22.07
CA ARG A 142 -5.09 15.21 21.11
C ARG A 142 -4.86 13.98 20.26
N THR A 143 -3.67 13.42 20.24
CA THR A 143 -3.39 12.23 19.44
C THR A 143 -4.19 11.04 19.96
N ARG A 144 -4.89 10.32 19.07
CA ARG A 144 -5.73 9.16 19.40
C ARG A 144 -5.34 7.90 18.68
N ALA A 145 -4.75 8.03 17.48
CA ALA A 145 -4.41 6.86 16.67
C ALA A 145 -3.17 7.10 15.80
N ILE A 146 -2.58 5.99 15.37
CA ILE A 146 -1.53 5.94 14.36
C ILE A 146 -2.04 5.05 13.23
N ILE A 147 -1.96 5.51 11.98
CA ILE A 147 -2.18 4.67 10.79
C ILE A 147 -0.81 4.23 10.26
N VAL A 148 -0.53 2.96 10.40
CA VAL A 148 0.72 2.35 9.92
C VAL A 148 0.47 1.74 8.55
N VAL A 149 1.12 2.29 7.52
CA VAL A 149 1.03 1.76 6.15
C VAL A 149 2.23 0.86 5.88
N HIS A 150 1.97 -0.40 5.49
CA HIS A 150 3.01 -1.33 5.03
C HIS A 150 3.30 -1.07 3.55
N LEU A 151 4.01 0.04 3.29
CA LEU A 151 4.14 0.60 1.95
C LEU A 151 4.83 -0.37 0.99
N PHE A 152 4.29 -0.51 -0.22
CA PHE A 152 4.78 -1.40 -1.29
C PHE A 152 4.95 -2.86 -0.89
N GLY A 153 4.33 -3.28 0.23
CA GLY A 153 4.40 -4.64 0.75
C GLY A 153 5.57 -4.91 1.70
N MET A 154 6.27 -3.86 2.13
CA MET A 154 7.29 -3.92 3.16
C MET A 154 6.66 -3.67 4.53
N PRO A 155 6.75 -4.59 5.49
CA PRO A 155 6.31 -4.35 6.86
C PRO A 155 7.05 -3.18 7.51
N SER A 156 6.30 -2.30 8.16
CA SER A 156 6.84 -1.21 8.98
C SER A 156 7.48 -1.74 10.27
N ARG A 157 8.24 -0.91 10.99
CA ARG A 157 8.88 -1.24 12.28
C ARG A 157 7.84 -1.36 13.40
N MET A 158 7.05 -2.45 13.35
CA MET A 158 5.86 -2.60 14.18
C MET A 158 6.15 -2.65 15.69
N ASP A 159 7.25 -3.29 16.11
CA ASP A 159 7.57 -3.41 17.54
C ASP A 159 7.74 -2.04 18.20
N GLU A 160 8.41 -1.11 17.52
CA GLU A 160 8.65 0.24 18.00
C GLU A 160 7.37 1.08 17.97
N LEU A 161 6.64 1.05 16.85
CA LEU A 161 5.39 1.78 16.71
C LEU A 161 4.33 1.32 17.72
N LEU A 162 4.21 0.00 17.96
CA LEU A 162 3.31 -0.56 18.96
C LEU A 162 3.78 -0.23 20.40
N ALA A 163 5.09 -0.17 20.66
CA ALA A 163 5.60 0.25 21.96
C ALA A 163 5.24 1.72 22.25
N ILE A 164 5.39 2.59 21.26
CA ILE A 164 4.97 4.00 21.33
C ILE A 164 3.46 4.08 21.58
N ALA A 165 2.66 3.40 20.78
CA ALA A 165 1.20 3.42 20.92
C ALA A 165 0.74 2.98 22.30
N ARG A 166 1.34 1.92 22.88
CA ARG A 166 1.04 1.46 24.25
C ARG A 166 1.40 2.50 25.31
N ARG A 167 2.59 3.16 25.20
CA ARG A 167 3.00 4.20 26.19
C ARG A 167 2.05 5.38 26.22
N HIS A 168 1.48 5.73 25.07
CA HIS A 168 0.63 6.90 24.92
C HIS A 168 -0.87 6.57 24.82
N ASN A 169 -1.26 5.29 25.03
CA ASN A 169 -2.64 4.81 24.93
C ASN A 169 -3.30 5.16 23.59
N LEU A 170 -2.58 4.98 22.49
CA LEU A 170 -3.04 5.24 21.12
C LEU A 170 -3.53 3.97 20.46
N ARG A 171 -4.54 4.09 19.61
CA ARG A 171 -4.99 3.02 18.71
C ARG A 171 -4.06 2.90 17.50
N VAL A 172 -3.86 1.67 17.03
CA VAL A 172 -3.05 1.39 15.83
C VAL A 172 -3.92 0.74 14.77
N LEU A 173 -4.03 1.41 13.61
CA LEU A 173 -4.63 0.86 12.39
C LEU A 173 -3.52 0.46 11.42
N GLU A 174 -3.45 -0.83 11.09
CA GLU A 174 -2.59 -1.29 9.99
C GLU A 174 -3.29 -1.08 8.65
N ASP A 175 -2.75 -0.25 7.77
CA ASP A 175 -3.12 -0.28 6.35
C ASP A 175 -2.24 -1.32 5.63
N ALA A 176 -2.77 -2.52 5.55
CA ALA A 176 -2.15 -3.69 4.92
C ALA A 176 -2.53 -3.83 3.44
N SER A 177 -3.07 -2.78 2.82
CA SER A 177 -3.55 -2.78 1.43
C SER A 177 -2.49 -3.18 0.40
N HIS A 178 -1.21 -3.07 0.74
CA HIS A 178 -0.07 -3.46 -0.10
C HIS A 178 0.62 -4.75 0.38
N ALA A 179 0.17 -5.33 1.50
CA ALA A 179 0.95 -6.32 2.25
C ALA A 179 0.24 -7.67 2.46
N HIS A 180 -0.69 -8.04 1.58
CA HIS A 180 -1.34 -9.35 1.62
C HIS A 180 -0.30 -10.49 1.59
N GLY A 181 -0.19 -11.24 2.69
CA GLY A 181 0.74 -12.36 2.83
C GLY A 181 2.14 -11.98 3.33
N ALA A 182 2.36 -10.72 3.72
CA ALA A 182 3.55 -10.33 4.45
C ALA A 182 3.47 -10.76 5.92
N SER A 183 4.62 -10.92 6.57
CA SER A 183 4.69 -11.20 8.01
C SER A 183 5.82 -10.43 8.69
N TYR A 184 5.65 -10.18 9.97
CA TYR A 184 6.61 -9.49 10.84
C TYR A 184 6.86 -10.36 12.07
N HIS A 185 8.10 -10.82 12.26
CA HIS A 185 8.51 -11.75 13.33
C HIS A 185 7.58 -12.96 13.45
N GLY A 186 7.27 -13.59 12.30
CA GLY A 186 6.42 -14.77 12.20
C GLY A 186 4.91 -14.52 12.36
N ARG A 187 4.48 -13.29 12.62
CA ARG A 187 3.08 -12.91 12.72
C ARG A 187 2.58 -12.30 11.40
N PRO A 188 1.42 -12.70 10.86
CA PRO A 188 0.89 -12.09 9.65
C PRO A 188 0.65 -10.58 9.82
N ILE A 189 1.01 -9.79 8.81
CA ILE A 189 0.59 -8.38 8.73
C ILE A 189 -0.93 -8.33 8.68
N GLY A 190 -1.51 -7.38 9.43
CA GLY A 190 -2.94 -7.26 9.66
C GLY A 190 -3.41 -7.89 10.98
N THR A 191 -2.47 -8.37 11.81
CA THR A 191 -2.78 -8.99 13.12
C THR A 191 -2.03 -8.36 14.29
N LEU A 192 -1.35 -7.25 14.05
CA LEU A 192 -0.44 -6.64 15.02
C LEU A 192 -1.06 -5.45 15.74
N GLY A 193 -1.82 -4.62 15.02
CA GLY A 193 -2.55 -3.46 15.55
C GLY A 193 -3.90 -3.80 16.17
N ASP A 194 -4.66 -2.76 16.56
CA ASP A 194 -6.03 -2.90 17.08
C ASP A 194 -7.01 -3.35 15.98
N ALA A 195 -6.78 -2.88 14.75
CA ALA A 195 -7.48 -3.29 13.55
C ALA A 195 -6.55 -3.20 12.35
N ALA A 196 -6.91 -3.90 11.27
CA ALA A 196 -6.21 -3.77 10.01
C ALA A 196 -7.17 -3.74 8.83
N VAL A 197 -6.71 -3.13 7.73
CA VAL A 197 -7.46 -3.03 6.50
C VAL A 197 -6.65 -3.54 5.32
N PHE A 198 -7.33 -4.30 4.46
CA PHE A 198 -6.80 -4.78 3.18
C PHE A 198 -7.64 -4.21 2.04
N SER A 199 -7.01 -3.80 0.95
CA SER A 199 -7.68 -3.38 -0.28
C SER A 199 -7.61 -4.48 -1.34
N MET A 200 -8.71 -4.69 -2.05
CA MET A 200 -8.81 -5.67 -3.14
C MET A 200 -9.05 -4.98 -4.50
N GLN A 201 -8.61 -3.72 -4.63
CA GLN A 201 -8.65 -3.02 -5.90
C GLN A 201 -7.82 -3.77 -6.96
N THR A 202 -8.17 -3.66 -8.24
CA THR A 202 -7.62 -4.44 -9.37
C THR A 202 -6.09 -4.61 -9.35
N ASN A 203 -5.32 -3.60 -8.91
CA ASN A 203 -3.86 -3.67 -8.89
C ASN A 203 -3.28 -4.33 -7.63
N LYS A 204 -4.10 -4.65 -6.62
CA LYS A 204 -3.63 -5.22 -5.35
C LYS A 204 -3.22 -6.68 -5.50
N LEU A 205 -2.50 -7.21 -4.50
CA LEU A 205 -1.99 -8.59 -4.48
C LEU A 205 -3.10 -9.65 -4.46
N CYS A 206 -4.27 -9.29 -3.90
CA CYS A 206 -5.51 -10.08 -3.93
C CYS A 206 -6.60 -9.24 -4.63
N PRO A 207 -6.61 -9.17 -5.98
CA PRO A 207 -7.52 -8.30 -6.72
C PRO A 207 -8.94 -8.86 -6.77
N ALA A 208 -9.93 -7.95 -6.71
CA ALA A 208 -11.35 -8.28 -6.89
C ALA A 208 -12.12 -7.25 -7.73
N GLY A 209 -11.39 -6.41 -8.49
CA GLY A 209 -11.93 -5.20 -9.10
C GLY A 209 -11.99 -4.07 -8.08
N GLU A 210 -12.98 -4.08 -7.20
CA GLU A 210 -13.08 -3.25 -6.01
C GLU A 210 -13.43 -4.10 -4.79
N GLY A 211 -12.90 -3.75 -3.63
CA GLY A 211 -13.17 -4.42 -2.36
C GLY A 211 -12.24 -3.97 -1.25
N GLY A 212 -12.66 -4.21 -0.03
CA GLY A 212 -11.85 -3.99 1.18
C GLY A 212 -12.23 -4.99 2.25
N MET A 213 -11.30 -5.26 3.16
CA MET A 213 -11.54 -6.10 4.32
C MET A 213 -11.00 -5.39 5.56
N LEU A 214 -11.86 -5.19 6.55
CA LEU A 214 -11.47 -4.80 7.90
C LEU A 214 -11.35 -6.06 8.73
N VAL A 215 -10.26 -6.21 9.48
CA VAL A 215 -10.05 -7.32 10.42
C VAL A 215 -9.67 -6.79 11.79
N THR A 216 -10.13 -7.46 12.86
CA THR A 216 -9.79 -7.12 14.24
C THR A 216 -10.00 -8.33 15.16
N GLY A 217 -9.27 -8.37 16.28
CA GLY A 217 -9.54 -9.29 17.38
C GLY A 217 -10.60 -8.77 18.38
N ASP A 218 -10.95 -7.48 18.29
CA ASP A 218 -11.83 -6.79 19.23
C ASP A 218 -13.28 -6.78 18.75
N ALA A 219 -14.17 -7.47 19.49
CA ALA A 219 -15.59 -7.56 19.17
C ALA A 219 -16.31 -6.20 19.22
N GLU A 220 -15.91 -5.29 20.14
CA GLU A 220 -16.53 -3.97 20.24
C GLU A 220 -16.17 -3.11 19.03
N LEU A 221 -14.92 -3.12 18.57
CA LEU A 221 -14.51 -2.43 17.35
C LEU A 221 -15.28 -2.96 16.14
N TRP A 222 -15.41 -4.28 16.03
CA TRP A 222 -16.18 -4.90 14.93
C TRP A 222 -17.65 -4.47 14.96
N GLU A 223 -18.32 -4.49 16.11
CA GLU A 223 -19.72 -4.05 16.23
C GLU A 223 -19.88 -2.56 15.92
N ARG A 224 -18.92 -1.72 16.33
CA ARG A 224 -18.92 -0.29 15.99
C ARG A 224 -18.77 -0.06 14.49
N ALA A 225 -17.94 -0.86 13.81
CA ALA A 225 -17.79 -0.80 12.35
C ALA A 225 -19.09 -1.23 11.64
N LEU A 226 -19.78 -2.27 12.11
CA LEU A 226 -21.09 -2.68 11.59
C LEU A 226 -22.11 -1.53 11.59
N ARG A 227 -22.16 -0.73 12.64
CA ARG A 227 -23.11 0.41 12.75
C ARG A 227 -22.97 1.41 11.61
N LEU A 228 -21.75 1.61 11.12
CA LEU A 228 -21.50 2.62 10.09
C LEU A 228 -22.08 2.22 8.73
N GLY A 229 -21.91 0.97 8.31
CA GLY A 229 -22.23 0.59 6.94
C GLY A 229 -22.87 -0.78 6.71
N HIS A 230 -23.15 -1.55 7.79
CA HIS A 230 -23.68 -2.93 7.73
C HIS A 230 -24.87 -3.13 8.69
N TYR A 231 -25.75 -2.18 8.73
CA TYR A 231 -26.85 -2.09 9.72
C TYR A 231 -27.75 -3.33 9.74
N GLU A 232 -27.93 -4.01 8.63
CA GLU A 232 -28.74 -5.24 8.53
C GLU A 232 -28.22 -6.37 9.40
N ARG A 233 -26.92 -6.40 9.70
CA ARG A 233 -26.28 -7.40 10.56
C ARG A 233 -26.48 -7.12 12.06
N LEU A 234 -26.89 -5.90 12.40
CA LEU A 234 -27.10 -5.51 13.80
C LEU A 234 -28.31 -6.21 14.43
N LEU A 235 -29.27 -6.70 13.61
CA LEU A 235 -30.43 -7.45 14.11
C LEU A 235 -30.06 -8.74 14.83
N ASP A 236 -28.99 -9.39 14.38
CA ASP A 236 -28.56 -10.68 14.89
C ASP A 236 -27.64 -10.57 16.11
N LEU A 237 -27.29 -9.35 16.51
CA LEU A 237 -26.39 -9.15 17.63
C LEU A 237 -27.13 -9.21 18.98
N PRO A 238 -26.55 -9.91 19.98
CA PRO A 238 -27.06 -9.90 21.34
C PRO A 238 -26.70 -8.65 22.16
N SER A 239 -26.21 -7.60 21.50
CA SER A 239 -25.66 -6.39 22.11
C SER A 239 -26.61 -5.18 22.03
N PRO A 240 -26.37 -4.12 22.81
CA PRO A 240 -27.11 -2.85 22.72
C PRO A 240 -27.07 -2.21 21.33
N ASN A 241 -26.13 -2.58 20.47
CA ASN A 241 -26.02 -2.07 19.10
C ASN A 241 -27.20 -2.52 18.21
N ARG A 242 -27.91 -3.58 18.58
CA ARG A 242 -29.15 -4.05 17.89
C ARG A 242 -30.19 -2.93 17.71
N ARG A 243 -30.26 -1.97 18.64
CA ARG A 243 -31.21 -0.82 18.55
C ARG A 243 -31.01 0.04 17.30
N PHE A 244 -29.85 -0.02 16.65
CA PHE A 244 -29.53 0.74 15.44
C PHE A 244 -29.83 -0.03 14.15
N ALA A 245 -30.39 -1.24 14.20
CA ALA A 245 -30.59 -2.12 13.04
C ALA A 245 -31.49 -1.52 11.94
N ALA A 246 -32.38 -0.57 12.28
CA ALA A 246 -33.25 0.08 11.29
C ALA A 246 -32.54 1.08 10.39
N THR A 247 -31.50 1.76 10.88
CA THR A 247 -30.85 2.88 10.17
C THR A 247 -29.33 2.77 10.10
N GLY A 248 -28.70 2.05 11.03
CA GLY A 248 -27.28 2.20 11.30
C GLY A 248 -26.92 3.67 11.52
N PHE A 249 -25.71 4.04 11.09
CA PHE A 249 -25.23 5.43 11.11
C PHE A 249 -25.19 6.06 9.71
N GLY A 250 -26.07 5.57 8.81
CA GLY A 250 -26.46 6.23 7.57
C GLY A 250 -25.59 5.98 6.35
N LEU A 251 -24.60 5.08 6.43
CA LEU A 251 -23.82 4.65 5.29
C LEU A 251 -24.17 3.22 4.85
N LYS A 252 -23.75 2.87 3.64
CA LYS A 252 -23.91 1.54 3.05
C LYS A 252 -22.61 1.14 2.36
N LEU A 253 -21.78 0.38 3.09
CA LEU A 253 -20.39 0.12 2.71
C LEU A 253 -20.15 -1.34 2.30
N ARG A 254 -21.20 -2.09 2.03
CA ARG A 254 -21.15 -3.53 1.71
C ARG A 254 -20.42 -3.84 0.43
N MET A 255 -19.66 -4.92 0.44
CA MET A 255 -19.01 -5.48 -0.74
C MET A 255 -20.03 -6.15 -1.66
N SER A 256 -19.79 -6.08 -2.97
CA SER A 256 -20.55 -6.83 -3.99
C SER A 256 -20.23 -8.34 -3.89
N PRO A 257 -21.23 -9.24 -3.97
CA PRO A 257 -20.98 -10.68 -4.03
C PRO A 257 -20.13 -11.11 -5.23
N LEU A 258 -20.25 -10.43 -6.37
CA LEU A 258 -19.42 -10.70 -7.56
C LEU A 258 -17.94 -10.47 -7.27
N ASN A 259 -17.63 -9.36 -6.60
CA ASN A 259 -16.27 -9.04 -6.20
C ASN A 259 -15.76 -10.01 -5.12
N ALA A 260 -16.63 -10.42 -4.19
CA ALA A 260 -16.28 -11.40 -3.17
C ALA A 260 -15.94 -12.76 -3.79
N ALA A 261 -16.67 -13.21 -4.81
CA ALA A 261 -16.38 -14.43 -5.54
C ALA A 261 -14.98 -14.41 -6.18
N VAL A 262 -14.64 -13.31 -6.87
CA VAL A 262 -13.28 -13.12 -7.42
C VAL A 262 -12.24 -13.12 -6.29
N ALA A 263 -12.45 -12.33 -5.22
CA ALA A 263 -11.50 -12.22 -4.10
C ALA A 263 -11.17 -13.58 -3.49
N ARG A 264 -12.15 -14.46 -3.33
CA ARG A 264 -11.96 -15.81 -2.77
C ARG A 264 -11.07 -16.68 -3.65
N VAL A 265 -11.25 -16.64 -4.97
CA VAL A 265 -10.36 -17.33 -5.92
C VAL A 265 -8.95 -16.76 -5.84
N GLN A 266 -8.83 -15.44 -5.89
CA GLN A 266 -7.54 -14.75 -5.87
C GLN A 266 -6.78 -15.01 -4.55
N LEU A 267 -7.48 -15.09 -3.40
CA LEU A 267 -6.89 -15.41 -2.10
C LEU A 267 -6.29 -16.82 -2.08
N ARG A 268 -6.95 -17.81 -2.70
CA ARG A 268 -6.39 -19.18 -2.82
C ARG A 268 -5.06 -19.22 -3.58
N HIS A 269 -4.88 -18.37 -4.57
CA HIS A 269 -3.65 -18.28 -5.37
C HIS A 269 -2.58 -17.34 -4.79
N LEU A 270 -2.92 -16.53 -3.78
CA LEU A 270 -2.07 -15.45 -3.26
C LEU A 270 -0.67 -15.92 -2.86
N ALA A 271 -0.57 -16.99 -2.08
CA ALA A 271 0.72 -17.47 -1.57
C ALA A 271 1.66 -17.92 -2.69
N GLN A 272 1.15 -18.63 -3.70
CA GLN A 272 1.94 -19.07 -4.84
C GLN A 272 2.43 -17.87 -5.68
N ARG A 273 1.51 -16.93 -5.98
CA ARG A 273 1.83 -15.73 -6.78
C ARG A 273 2.82 -14.80 -6.07
N ASN A 274 2.71 -14.67 -4.75
CA ASN A 274 3.69 -13.92 -3.96
C ASN A 274 5.06 -14.58 -4.00
N ARG A 275 5.14 -15.91 -3.86
CA ARG A 275 6.43 -16.62 -3.98
C ARG A 275 7.09 -16.36 -5.33
N GLN A 276 6.38 -16.57 -6.43
CA GLN A 276 6.92 -16.35 -7.78
C GLN A 276 7.40 -14.91 -7.98
N ARG A 277 6.61 -13.93 -7.54
CA ARG A 277 6.98 -12.52 -7.61
C ARG A 277 8.21 -12.20 -6.75
N ASN A 278 8.27 -12.73 -5.53
CA ASN A 278 9.41 -12.54 -4.64
C ASN A 278 10.68 -13.15 -5.22
N GLU A 279 10.63 -14.37 -5.76
CA GLU A 279 11.77 -15.04 -6.41
C GLU A 279 12.32 -14.20 -7.57
N ASN A 280 11.46 -13.73 -8.47
CA ASN A 280 11.84 -12.90 -9.59
C ASN A 280 12.49 -11.58 -9.15
N ILE A 281 11.88 -10.90 -8.16
CA ILE A 281 12.42 -9.62 -7.68
C ILE A 281 13.72 -9.82 -6.91
N ILE A 282 13.86 -10.86 -6.09
CA ILE A 282 15.11 -11.17 -5.39
C ILE A 282 16.23 -11.45 -6.40
N TYR A 283 15.95 -12.22 -7.45
CA TYR A 283 16.92 -12.48 -8.53
C TYR A 283 17.40 -11.19 -9.21
N LEU A 284 16.47 -10.32 -9.62
CA LEU A 284 16.82 -9.03 -10.23
C LEU A 284 17.53 -8.10 -9.23
N SER A 285 17.07 -8.06 -7.98
CA SER A 285 17.70 -7.24 -6.92
C SER A 285 19.17 -7.55 -6.73
N GLN A 286 19.56 -8.84 -6.72
CA GLN A 286 20.96 -9.23 -6.57
C GLN A 286 21.84 -8.66 -7.69
N LYS A 287 21.33 -8.65 -8.93
CA LYS A 287 22.04 -8.08 -10.08
C LYS A 287 22.13 -6.56 -9.99
N LEU A 288 21.04 -5.87 -9.65
CA LEU A 288 21.03 -4.43 -9.50
C LEU A 288 21.95 -3.96 -8.36
N GLU A 289 22.00 -4.69 -7.26
CA GLU A 289 22.92 -4.40 -6.15
C GLU A 289 24.39 -4.58 -6.54
N SER A 290 24.73 -5.54 -7.41
CA SER A 290 26.09 -5.67 -7.94
C SER A 290 26.52 -4.50 -8.83
N LEU A 291 25.56 -3.72 -9.34
CA LEU A 291 25.78 -2.47 -10.07
C LEU A 291 25.80 -1.22 -9.16
N GLY A 292 25.77 -1.39 -7.84
CA GLY A 292 25.79 -0.30 -6.86
C GLY A 292 24.44 0.34 -6.55
N LEU A 293 23.34 -0.21 -7.07
CA LEU A 293 21.99 0.26 -6.74
C LEU A 293 21.53 -0.33 -5.41
N GLN A 294 20.71 0.41 -4.67
CA GLN A 294 20.15 -0.06 -3.41
C GLN A 294 18.72 -0.58 -3.63
N THR A 295 18.48 -1.85 -3.30
CA THR A 295 17.13 -2.42 -3.23
C THR A 295 16.68 -2.49 -1.76
N PHE A 296 15.35 -2.54 -1.55
CA PHE A 296 14.79 -2.59 -0.20
C PHE A 296 14.63 -4.05 0.22
N ARG A 297 15.57 -4.55 1.01
CA ARG A 297 15.51 -5.89 1.61
C ARG A 297 14.80 -5.85 2.96
N ALA A 298 13.99 -6.86 3.22
CA ALA A 298 13.41 -7.04 4.55
C ALA A 298 14.51 -7.40 5.57
N GLN A 299 14.31 -6.98 6.80
CA GLN A 299 15.15 -7.39 7.93
C GLN A 299 15.01 -8.90 8.18
N PRO A 300 15.96 -9.53 8.90
CA PRO A 300 15.77 -10.90 9.40
C PRO A 300 14.42 -11.05 10.10
N ASP A 301 13.77 -12.19 9.90
CA ASP A 301 12.45 -12.52 10.46
C ASP A 301 11.28 -11.62 10.00
N VAL A 302 11.49 -10.76 9.00
CA VAL A 302 10.45 -9.99 8.30
C VAL A 302 10.31 -10.55 6.89
N GLN A 303 9.11 -11.02 6.56
CA GLN A 303 8.77 -11.50 5.23
C GLN A 303 7.96 -10.45 4.50
N ARG A 304 8.59 -9.76 3.54
CA ARG A 304 7.89 -8.83 2.67
C ARG A 304 7.22 -9.54 1.48
N VAL A 305 6.27 -8.84 0.88
CA VAL A 305 5.72 -9.11 -0.46
C VAL A 305 5.98 -7.90 -1.35
N TYR A 306 5.76 -8.03 -2.66
CA TYR A 306 6.00 -6.91 -3.58
C TYR A 306 4.72 -6.49 -4.29
N PHE A 307 4.02 -5.52 -3.73
CA PHE A 307 2.96 -4.79 -4.43
C PHE A 307 3.54 -3.88 -5.51
N GLU A 308 4.63 -3.20 -5.20
CA GLU A 308 5.46 -2.46 -6.14
C GLU A 308 6.94 -2.76 -5.87
N PHE A 309 7.75 -2.75 -6.92
CA PHE A 309 9.20 -2.91 -6.81
C PHE A 309 9.89 -1.57 -7.03
N HIS A 310 10.60 -1.12 -6.01
CA HIS A 310 11.35 0.13 -6.03
C HIS A 310 12.83 -0.13 -5.81
N VAL A 311 13.64 0.69 -6.50
CA VAL A 311 15.10 0.74 -6.39
C VAL A 311 15.47 2.16 -6.04
N ARG A 312 16.34 2.34 -5.04
CA ARG A 312 16.90 3.65 -4.72
C ARG A 312 18.05 3.97 -5.66
N TYR A 313 17.99 5.14 -6.23
CA TYR A 313 18.98 5.68 -7.14
C TYR A 313 19.64 6.90 -6.52
N ASP A 314 20.99 6.95 -6.53
CA ASP A 314 21.76 8.06 -6.01
C ASP A 314 22.30 8.90 -7.19
N GLU A 315 21.66 10.04 -7.44
CA GLU A 315 22.08 10.99 -8.47
C GLU A 315 23.48 11.56 -8.22
N ARG A 316 23.89 11.68 -6.94
CA ARG A 316 25.19 12.25 -6.59
C ARG A 316 26.31 11.26 -6.89
N ALA A 317 26.07 9.97 -6.63
CA ALA A 317 27.05 8.93 -6.89
C ALA A 317 27.27 8.71 -8.40
N THR A 318 26.22 8.85 -9.20
CA THR A 318 26.28 8.62 -10.67
C THR A 318 26.51 9.89 -11.48
N GLY A 319 26.30 11.08 -10.89
CA GLY A 319 26.32 12.35 -11.60
C GLY A 319 25.20 12.52 -12.65
N LEU A 320 24.27 11.59 -12.77
CA LEU A 320 23.17 11.61 -13.74
C LEU A 320 21.83 11.90 -13.03
N PRO A 321 21.08 12.96 -13.40
CA PRO A 321 19.76 13.22 -12.84
C PRO A 321 18.80 12.03 -13.03
N ILE A 322 17.96 11.76 -12.04
CA ILE A 322 17.04 10.60 -12.07
C ILE A 322 16.06 10.66 -13.26
N ALA A 323 15.70 11.86 -13.73
CA ALA A 323 14.85 12.03 -14.91
C ALA A 323 15.54 11.52 -16.17
N ASP A 324 16.84 11.80 -16.32
CA ASP A 324 17.67 11.36 -17.44
C ASP A 324 17.93 9.86 -17.37
N MET A 325 18.16 9.32 -16.14
CA MET A 325 18.25 7.88 -15.89
C MET A 325 16.96 7.15 -16.33
N VAL A 326 15.78 7.68 -15.98
CA VAL A 326 14.48 7.13 -16.42
C VAL A 326 14.36 7.16 -17.94
N SER A 327 14.77 8.24 -18.58
CA SER A 327 14.71 8.40 -20.03
C SER A 327 15.61 7.41 -20.75
N ALA A 328 16.85 7.24 -20.25
CA ALA A 328 17.81 6.28 -20.80
C ALA A 328 17.34 4.83 -20.64
N LEU A 329 16.86 4.45 -19.46
CA LEU A 329 16.31 3.10 -19.23
C LEU A 329 15.09 2.81 -20.09
N ARG A 330 14.23 3.79 -20.35
CA ARG A 330 13.10 3.64 -21.28
C ARG A 330 13.56 3.43 -22.71
N ALA A 331 14.62 4.11 -23.13
CA ALA A 331 15.23 3.86 -24.44
C ALA A 331 15.81 2.45 -24.56
N GLU A 332 16.28 1.86 -23.47
CA GLU A 332 16.69 0.45 -23.40
C GLU A 332 15.50 -0.53 -23.41
N GLY A 333 14.25 -0.06 -23.45
CA GLY A 333 13.04 -0.88 -23.45
C GLY A 333 12.48 -1.16 -22.04
N ALA A 334 13.08 -0.62 -20.98
CA ALA A 334 12.63 -0.89 -19.62
C ALA A 334 11.33 -0.13 -19.27
N HIS A 335 10.38 -0.81 -18.65
CA HIS A 335 9.20 -0.18 -18.06
C HIS A 335 9.59 0.40 -16.68
N VAL A 336 10.17 1.59 -16.68
CA VAL A 336 10.60 2.31 -15.49
C VAL A 336 9.82 3.61 -15.31
N GLN A 337 9.50 3.95 -14.06
CA GLN A 337 8.71 5.13 -13.68
C GLN A 337 9.25 5.76 -12.40
N ARG A 338 8.81 6.98 -12.11
CA ARG A 338 8.89 7.58 -10.78
C ARG A 338 7.84 6.97 -9.84
N PRO A 339 7.94 7.12 -8.50
CA PRO A 339 6.92 6.66 -7.58
C PRO A 339 5.52 7.13 -7.96
N ARG A 340 4.53 6.26 -7.77
CA ARG A 340 3.14 6.53 -8.13
C ARG A 340 2.49 7.60 -7.28
N TYR A 341 2.83 7.64 -5.99
CA TYR A 341 2.11 8.47 -5.02
C TYR A 341 2.83 9.81 -4.81
N PRO A 342 2.17 10.94 -5.10
CA PRO A 342 2.66 12.23 -4.68
C PRO A 342 2.61 12.31 -3.15
N LEU A 343 3.52 13.08 -2.55
CA LEU A 343 3.52 13.30 -1.11
C LEU A 343 2.29 14.10 -0.68
N LEU A 344 1.54 13.56 0.27
CA LEU A 344 0.22 14.09 0.62
C LEU A 344 0.29 15.45 1.31
N HIS A 345 1.28 15.67 2.21
CA HIS A 345 1.43 16.95 2.90
C HIS A 345 1.68 18.13 1.94
N GLN A 346 2.12 17.84 0.71
CA GLN A 346 2.36 18.84 -0.35
C GLN A 346 1.13 19.12 -1.22
N GLN A 347 0.04 18.34 -1.05
CA GLN A 347 -1.12 18.48 -1.92
C GLN A 347 -1.99 19.69 -1.55
N PRO A 348 -2.63 20.35 -2.54
CA PRO A 348 -3.49 21.52 -2.32
C PRO A 348 -4.57 21.28 -1.26
N LEU A 349 -5.07 20.06 -1.13
CA LEU A 349 -6.03 19.68 -0.08
C LEU A 349 -5.55 20.12 1.31
N PHE A 350 -4.26 19.97 1.58
CA PHE A 350 -3.65 20.28 2.88
C PHE A 350 -3.01 21.67 2.91
N THR A 351 -2.19 22.00 1.91
CA THR A 351 -1.44 23.28 1.90
C THR A 351 -2.33 24.51 1.74
N GLU A 352 -3.51 24.37 1.10
CA GLU A 352 -4.49 25.45 0.95
C GLU A 352 -5.63 25.40 1.98
N GLY A 353 -5.57 24.48 2.95
CA GLY A 353 -6.53 24.40 4.05
C GLY A 353 -7.90 23.83 3.70
N HIS A 354 -8.08 23.24 2.51
CA HIS A 354 -9.37 22.63 2.11
C HIS A 354 -9.79 21.45 3.00
N TRP A 355 -8.83 20.78 3.60
CA TRP A 355 -9.03 19.66 4.54
C TRP A 355 -9.96 20.03 5.70
N ALA A 356 -9.88 21.27 6.22
CA ALA A 356 -10.69 21.72 7.37
C ALA A 356 -12.20 21.72 7.05
N LYS A 357 -12.57 22.01 5.80
CA LYS A 357 -13.99 21.96 5.37
C LYS A 357 -14.51 20.53 5.38
N ILE A 358 -13.68 19.55 4.94
CA ILE A 358 -14.05 18.14 4.95
C ILE A 358 -14.20 17.65 6.40
N ALA A 359 -13.25 17.99 7.25
CA ALA A 359 -13.28 17.66 8.68
C ALA A 359 -14.35 18.44 9.45
N ARG A 360 -15.04 19.38 8.81
CA ARG A 360 -16.05 20.26 9.45
C ARG A 360 -15.51 21.00 10.67
N LEU A 361 -14.23 21.36 10.63
CA LEU A 361 -13.55 22.10 11.68
C LEU A 361 -13.49 23.58 11.30
N GLY A 362 -13.88 24.44 12.25
CA GLY A 362 -13.69 25.89 12.18
C GLY A 362 -12.52 26.33 13.04
N PRO A 363 -11.86 27.47 12.71
CA PRO A 363 -10.87 28.05 13.59
C PRO A 363 -11.49 28.44 14.94
N SER A 364 -10.80 28.13 16.03
CA SER A 364 -11.18 28.52 17.39
C SER A 364 -9.94 29.04 18.10
N PRO A 365 -10.07 30.07 18.98
CA PRO A 365 -8.94 30.55 19.79
C PRO A 365 -8.28 29.46 20.63
N GLN A 366 -9.08 28.47 21.06
CA GLN A 366 -8.63 27.33 21.87
C GLN A 366 -8.11 26.17 21.00
N ARG A 367 -8.36 26.19 19.69
CA ARG A 367 -7.98 25.14 18.75
C ARG A 367 -7.60 25.77 17.40
N PRO A 368 -6.39 26.34 17.28
CA PRO A 368 -5.90 26.78 15.96
C PRO A 368 -5.79 25.58 15.04
N LEU A 369 -6.22 25.76 13.78
CA LEU A 369 -6.08 24.73 12.77
C LEU A 369 -4.62 24.68 12.29
N PRO A 370 -4.03 23.47 12.11
CA PRO A 370 -2.67 23.37 11.59
C PRO A 370 -2.57 23.88 10.16
N MET A 371 -1.45 24.57 9.89
CA MET A 371 -1.02 24.86 8.53
C MET A 371 -0.02 23.78 8.11
N TYR A 372 -0.25 23.15 6.98
CA TYR A 372 0.65 22.12 6.46
C TYR A 372 1.73 22.78 5.61
N ASP A 373 2.97 22.71 6.09
CA ASP A 373 4.13 23.17 5.35
C ASP A 373 4.57 22.10 4.33
N PRO A 374 4.64 22.41 3.03
CA PRO A 374 5.07 21.45 2.01
C PRO A 374 6.54 21.02 2.16
N GLN A 375 7.34 21.68 3.00
CA GLN A 375 8.74 21.34 3.29
C GLN A 375 8.94 20.68 4.67
N ALA A 376 7.85 20.28 5.35
CA ALA A 376 7.91 19.80 6.73
C ALA A 376 8.53 18.40 6.88
N LEU A 377 8.72 17.63 5.78
CA LEU A 377 9.16 16.25 5.80
C LEU A 377 10.36 16.00 4.88
N PRO A 378 11.52 16.65 5.12
CA PRO A 378 12.65 16.62 4.19
C PRO A 378 13.24 15.22 3.95
N ARG A 379 13.22 14.31 4.94
CA ARG A 379 13.67 12.92 4.75
C ARG A 379 12.72 12.14 3.84
N THR A 380 11.41 12.31 4.04
CA THR A 380 10.37 11.71 3.19
C THR A 380 10.48 12.21 1.76
N GLU A 381 10.70 13.52 1.57
CA GLU A 381 10.88 14.15 0.25
C GLU A 381 12.11 13.59 -0.47
N ALA A 382 13.26 13.60 0.19
CA ALA A 382 14.51 13.07 -0.36
C ALA A 382 14.40 11.56 -0.66
N GLY A 383 13.83 10.78 0.27
CA GLY A 383 13.62 9.36 0.10
C GLY A 383 12.73 9.02 -1.09
N ASN A 384 11.55 9.66 -1.19
CA ASN A 384 10.63 9.47 -2.31
C ASN A 384 11.24 9.98 -3.63
N GLY A 385 11.98 11.08 -3.58
CA GLY A 385 12.68 11.67 -4.71
C GLY A 385 13.76 10.77 -5.33
N SER A 386 14.32 9.84 -4.57
CA SER A 386 15.39 8.94 -5.03
C SER A 386 14.89 7.62 -5.62
N LEU A 387 13.58 7.36 -5.67
CA LEU A 387 13.04 6.07 -6.08
C LEU A 387 12.83 5.95 -7.58
N LEU A 388 13.23 4.81 -8.12
CA LEU A 388 12.82 4.28 -9.42
C LEU A 388 11.84 3.13 -9.19
N LYS A 389 10.72 3.13 -9.90
CA LYS A 389 9.73 2.05 -9.87
C LYS A 389 9.88 1.16 -11.09
N LEU A 390 10.00 -0.13 -10.86
CA LEU A 390 10.04 -1.19 -11.87
C LEU A 390 8.75 -2.02 -11.83
N PRO A 391 8.48 -2.85 -12.86
CA PRO A 391 7.42 -3.86 -12.79
C PRO A 391 7.65 -4.85 -11.66
N CYS A 392 6.57 -5.53 -11.23
CA CYS A 392 6.66 -6.58 -10.20
C CYS A 392 6.88 -7.97 -10.75
N PHE A 393 7.00 -8.12 -12.06
CA PHE A 393 7.37 -9.34 -12.77
C PHE A 393 6.63 -10.61 -12.27
N PRO A 394 5.29 -10.61 -12.21
CA PRO A 394 4.54 -11.73 -11.62
C PRO A 394 4.71 -13.04 -12.40
N ARG A 395 5.10 -12.99 -13.67
CA ARG A 395 5.24 -14.13 -14.57
C ARG A 395 6.51 -14.06 -15.44
N ALA A 396 7.47 -13.20 -15.11
CA ALA A 396 8.72 -13.11 -15.87
C ALA A 396 9.58 -14.37 -15.67
N ASP A 397 10.36 -14.68 -16.70
CA ASP A 397 11.48 -15.61 -16.63
C ASP A 397 12.80 -14.85 -16.37
N HIS A 398 13.86 -15.60 -16.12
CA HIS A 398 15.18 -15.02 -15.88
C HIS A 398 15.76 -14.32 -17.11
N ALA A 399 15.39 -14.73 -18.34
CA ALA A 399 15.90 -14.10 -19.54
C ALA A 399 15.47 -12.63 -19.64
N LEU A 400 14.20 -12.32 -19.34
CA LEU A 400 13.72 -10.95 -19.29
C LEU A 400 14.38 -10.16 -18.13
N LEU A 401 14.53 -10.78 -16.95
CA LEU A 401 15.17 -10.13 -15.80
C LEU A 401 16.65 -9.82 -16.06
N ASP A 402 17.35 -10.67 -16.82
CA ASP A 402 18.73 -10.42 -17.27
C ASP A 402 18.81 -9.24 -18.22
N GLN A 403 17.85 -9.09 -19.12
CA GLN A 403 17.77 -7.93 -20.01
C GLN A 403 17.51 -6.62 -19.22
N TYR A 404 16.69 -6.67 -18.15
CA TYR A 404 16.54 -5.52 -17.24
C TYR A 404 17.85 -5.17 -16.55
N ALA A 405 18.58 -6.15 -16.04
CA ALA A 405 19.91 -5.92 -15.43
C ALA A 405 20.89 -5.32 -16.43
N LEU A 406 20.92 -5.82 -17.67
CA LEU A 406 21.74 -5.30 -18.76
C LEU A 406 21.38 -3.85 -19.11
N ALA A 407 20.09 -3.50 -19.11
CA ALA A 407 19.64 -2.12 -19.35
C ALA A 407 20.23 -1.14 -18.32
N PHE A 408 20.22 -1.53 -17.04
CA PHE A 408 20.86 -0.74 -15.97
C PHE A 408 22.38 -0.68 -16.12
N GLU A 409 23.04 -1.79 -16.41
CA GLU A 409 24.50 -1.87 -16.61
C GLU A 409 24.94 -0.94 -17.74
N LYS A 410 24.30 -1.00 -18.91
CA LYS A 410 24.58 -0.13 -20.05
C LYS A 410 24.39 1.34 -19.72
N THR A 411 23.27 1.68 -19.07
CA THR A 411 22.94 3.06 -18.72
C THR A 411 23.93 3.63 -17.72
N LEU A 412 24.25 2.89 -16.65
CA LEU A 412 25.20 3.33 -15.63
C LEU A 412 26.64 3.39 -16.15
N GLY A 413 27.05 2.44 -17.01
CA GLY A 413 28.40 2.42 -17.60
C GLY A 413 28.71 3.58 -18.54
N HIS A 414 27.68 4.32 -19.00
CA HIS A 414 27.82 5.47 -19.89
C HIS A 414 27.16 6.74 -19.31
N ALA A 415 26.99 6.81 -18.00
CA ALA A 415 26.27 7.91 -17.35
C ALA A 415 26.81 9.31 -17.73
N ASP A 416 28.13 9.43 -17.93
CA ASP A 416 28.77 10.70 -18.31
C ASP A 416 28.49 11.13 -19.76
N GLU A 417 28.13 10.17 -20.63
CA GLU A 417 27.88 10.39 -22.06
C GLU A 417 26.41 10.67 -22.36
N LEU A 418 25.51 10.40 -21.39
CA LEU A 418 24.06 10.50 -21.61
C LEU A 418 23.62 11.97 -21.75
N PRO A 419 22.64 12.23 -22.65
CA PRO A 419 22.10 13.57 -22.81
C PRO A 419 21.44 14.04 -21.51
N ARG A 420 21.67 15.31 -21.16
CA ARG A 420 21.01 15.97 -20.01
C ARG A 420 19.76 16.68 -20.53
N ALA A 421 18.63 16.52 -19.83
CA ALA A 421 17.47 17.35 -20.11
C ALA A 421 17.86 18.83 -19.87
N ALA A 422 17.43 19.72 -20.77
CA ALA A 422 17.60 21.15 -20.53
C ALA A 422 16.82 21.51 -19.25
N THR A 423 17.51 22.01 -18.24
CA THR A 423 16.95 22.49 -16.97
C THR A 423 16.04 23.69 -17.17
#